data_32edd1014663105b7ba2c3d1ba1da0e1
#
_entry.id   32edd1014663105b7ba2c3d1ba1da0e1
#
_cell.length_a   1.000
_cell.length_b   1.000
_cell.length_c   1.000
_cell.angle_alpha   90.00
_cell.angle_beta   90.00
_cell.angle_gamma   90.00
#
_symmetry.space_group_name_H-M   'P 1'
#
loop_
_entity.id
_entity.type
_entity.pdbx_description
1 polymer ?
#
loop_
_entity_poly.entity_id
_entity_poly.type
_entity_poly.pdbx_seq_one_letter_code
_entity_poly.pdbx_strand_id
1 'polypeptide(L)'
;MVISIDFDGTVVEHRYPKIGEEIPHATETLKKLIADGHKLVLWTVREGRLLDEAVDWCRERGVEFAAINETLRADTNEHSNNTRKIDADIYVDDCNIGGRLDWDIVYHMIHDHLSFYQVIREEKRKAQQLQQQIEEQPKKKKRWFGF
;
A
#
# COMPACT_ATOMS: atom_id res chain seq x y z
N MET A 1 -2.82 -5.57 14.18
CA MET A 1 -3.49 -6.29 13.07
C MET A 1 -2.47 -7.09 12.29
N VAL A 2 -2.95 -8.10 11.56
CA VAL A 2 -2.16 -8.80 10.53
C VAL A 2 -2.49 -8.18 9.18
N ILE A 3 -1.47 -7.75 8.43
CA ILE A 3 -1.62 -7.07 7.14
C ILE A 3 -0.88 -7.89 6.10
N SER A 4 -1.61 -8.37 5.10
CA SER A 4 -1.05 -9.07 3.94
C SER A 4 -0.63 -8.06 2.89
N ILE A 5 0.61 -8.15 2.43
CA ILE A 5 1.23 -7.22 1.48
C ILE A 5 1.69 -7.99 0.25
N ASP A 6 1.22 -7.62 -0.92
CA ASP A 6 1.79 -8.06 -2.19
C ASP A 6 3.08 -7.28 -2.52
N PHE A 7 3.90 -7.78 -3.44
CA PHE A 7 5.19 -7.19 -3.78
C PHE A 7 5.19 -6.48 -5.13
N ASP A 8 4.93 -7.21 -6.23
CA ASP A 8 5.05 -6.69 -7.60
C ASP A 8 3.82 -5.88 -8.01
N GLY A 9 3.97 -4.59 -8.22
CA GLY A 9 2.88 -3.64 -8.47
C GLY A 9 2.38 -2.97 -7.20
N THR A 10 2.79 -3.43 -6.02
CA THR A 10 2.36 -2.95 -4.71
C THR A 10 3.49 -2.26 -3.95
N VAL A 11 4.59 -2.93 -3.66
CA VAL A 11 5.78 -2.35 -3.02
C VAL A 11 6.74 -1.77 -4.06
N VAL A 12 6.89 -2.47 -5.17
CA VAL A 12 7.72 -2.07 -6.31
C VAL A 12 6.89 -2.02 -7.59
N GLU A 13 7.32 -1.22 -8.57
CA GLU A 13 6.73 -1.25 -9.90
C GLU A 13 6.81 -2.67 -10.50
N HIS A 14 5.76 -3.08 -11.21
CA HIS A 14 5.67 -4.42 -11.79
C HIS A 14 6.71 -4.61 -12.91
N ARG A 15 7.77 -5.36 -12.64
CA ARG A 15 8.88 -5.67 -13.57
C ARG A 15 9.26 -7.15 -13.56
N TYR A 16 8.37 -8.00 -13.02
CA TYR A 16 8.63 -9.44 -12.89
C TYR A 16 9.28 -10.04 -14.16
N PRO A 17 10.30 -10.91 -14.06
CA PRO A 17 10.90 -11.47 -12.82
C PRO A 17 11.91 -10.54 -12.11
N LYS A 18 12.32 -9.43 -12.73
CA LYS A 18 13.17 -8.44 -12.10
C LYS A 18 12.41 -7.70 -11.00
N ILE A 19 13.13 -7.14 -10.04
CA ILE A 19 12.57 -6.22 -9.07
C ILE A 19 12.50 -4.83 -9.71
N GLY A 20 11.32 -4.20 -9.67
CA GLY A 20 11.10 -2.85 -10.16
C GLY A 20 11.61 -1.77 -9.20
N GLU A 21 11.40 -0.51 -9.57
CA GLU A 21 11.68 0.61 -8.68
C GLU A 21 10.68 0.62 -7.52
N GLU A 22 11.13 1.13 -6.37
CA GLU A 22 10.24 1.28 -5.22
C GLU A 22 9.09 2.24 -5.53
N ILE A 23 7.88 1.83 -5.20
CA ILE A 23 6.73 2.72 -5.28
C ILE A 23 6.86 3.78 -4.17
N PRO A 24 6.63 5.07 -4.47
CA PRO A 24 6.83 6.15 -3.51
C PRO A 24 6.21 5.84 -2.15
N HIS A 25 6.98 6.05 -1.08
CA HIS A 25 6.61 5.86 0.33
C HIS A 25 6.31 4.41 0.76
N ALA A 26 6.49 3.39 -0.09
CA ALA A 26 6.15 2.01 0.23
C ALA A 26 6.91 1.50 1.46
N THR A 27 8.23 1.41 1.40
CA THR A 27 9.02 0.85 2.52
C THR A 27 8.99 1.74 3.76
N GLU A 28 8.86 3.07 3.59
CA GLU A 28 8.67 4.00 4.71
C GLU A 28 7.38 3.69 5.47
N THR A 29 6.27 3.52 4.75
CA THR A 29 4.97 3.18 5.33
C THR A 29 4.99 1.80 6.00
N LEU A 30 5.58 0.79 5.34
CA LEU A 30 5.71 -0.55 5.94
C LEU A 30 6.47 -0.52 7.26
N LYS A 31 7.56 0.26 7.36
CA LYS A 31 8.31 0.46 8.61
C LYS A 31 7.47 1.15 9.69
N LYS A 32 6.69 2.16 9.33
CA LYS A 32 5.76 2.83 10.26
C LYS A 32 4.71 1.85 10.79
N LEU A 33 4.12 1.05 9.93
CA LEU A 33 3.13 0.03 10.33
C LEU A 33 3.73 -1.02 11.28
N ILE A 34 4.98 -1.43 11.05
CA ILE A 34 5.70 -2.32 11.99
C ILE A 34 5.91 -1.62 13.33
N ALA A 35 6.34 -0.35 13.32
CA ALA A 35 6.55 0.44 14.55
C ALA A 35 5.25 0.66 15.33
N ASP A 36 4.11 0.77 14.64
CA ASP A 36 2.78 0.84 15.23
C ASP A 36 2.29 -0.52 15.80
N GLY A 37 3.11 -1.56 15.70
CA GLY A 37 2.83 -2.88 16.27
C GLY A 37 2.02 -3.81 15.38
N HIS A 38 1.86 -3.49 14.09
CA HIS A 38 1.23 -4.40 13.13
C HIS A 38 2.18 -5.52 12.71
N LYS A 39 1.61 -6.66 12.33
CA LYS A 39 2.32 -7.81 11.76
C LYS A 39 2.15 -7.81 10.25
N LEU A 40 3.25 -7.72 9.51
CA LEU A 40 3.21 -7.76 8.05
C LEU A 40 3.50 -9.19 7.57
N VAL A 41 2.72 -9.65 6.61
CA VAL A 41 2.91 -10.92 5.91
C VAL A 41 3.13 -10.60 4.44
N LEU A 42 4.24 -11.06 3.88
CA LEU A 42 4.46 -11.00 2.44
C LEU A 42 3.62 -12.08 1.76
N TRP A 43 2.74 -11.69 0.82
CA TRP A 43 1.93 -12.63 0.05
C TRP A 43 2.09 -12.34 -1.44
N THR A 44 2.94 -13.12 -2.09
CA THR A 44 3.39 -12.89 -3.46
C THR A 44 3.40 -14.19 -4.27
N VAL A 45 3.27 -14.06 -5.59
CA VAL A 45 3.43 -15.17 -6.53
C VAL A 45 4.89 -15.56 -6.78
N ARG A 46 5.85 -14.79 -6.23
CA ARG A 46 7.27 -15.13 -6.34
C ARG A 46 7.59 -16.40 -5.58
N GLU A 47 8.46 -17.23 -6.17
CA GLU A 47 8.90 -18.51 -5.61
C GLU A 47 10.42 -18.67 -5.72
N GLY A 48 10.98 -19.56 -4.87
CA GLY A 48 12.42 -19.91 -4.88
C GLY A 48 13.32 -18.68 -4.83
N ARG A 49 14.35 -18.64 -5.65
CA ARG A 49 15.34 -17.56 -5.68
C ARG A 49 14.70 -16.17 -5.89
N LEU A 50 13.64 -16.08 -6.69
CA LEU A 50 12.96 -14.79 -6.92
C LEU A 50 12.22 -14.29 -5.67
N LEU A 51 11.74 -15.20 -4.84
CA LEU A 51 11.17 -14.87 -3.54
C LEU A 51 12.24 -14.41 -2.56
N ASP A 52 13.37 -15.14 -2.50
CA ASP A 52 14.50 -14.77 -1.64
C ASP A 52 15.03 -13.38 -1.99
N GLU A 53 15.18 -13.07 -3.27
CA GLU A 53 15.58 -11.74 -3.76
C GLU A 53 14.61 -10.63 -3.31
N ALA A 54 13.31 -10.87 -3.35
CA ALA A 54 12.31 -9.89 -2.90
C ALA A 54 12.34 -9.68 -1.39
N VAL A 55 12.49 -10.76 -0.62
CA VAL A 55 12.63 -10.70 0.85
C VAL A 55 13.89 -9.95 1.25
N ASP A 56 15.03 -10.25 0.63
CA ASP A 56 16.30 -9.59 0.90
C ASP A 56 16.23 -8.10 0.53
N TRP A 57 15.61 -7.78 -0.61
CA TRP A 57 15.38 -6.40 -1.04
C TRP A 57 14.60 -5.58 0.01
N CYS A 58 13.56 -6.18 0.61
CA CYS A 58 12.79 -5.55 1.69
C CYS A 58 13.61 -5.41 2.97
N ARG A 59 14.34 -6.46 3.35
CA ARG A 59 15.20 -6.48 4.55
C ARG A 59 16.30 -5.42 4.49
N GLU A 60 16.94 -5.24 3.34
CA GLU A 60 17.95 -4.20 3.11
C GLU A 60 17.40 -2.79 3.34
N ARG A 61 16.09 -2.60 3.22
CA ARG A 61 15.36 -1.33 3.45
C ARG A 61 14.73 -1.24 4.84
N GLY A 62 15.03 -2.22 5.70
CA GLY A 62 14.55 -2.25 7.08
C GLY A 62 13.12 -2.75 7.24
N VAL A 63 12.58 -3.44 6.24
CA VAL A 63 11.25 -4.08 6.30
C VAL A 63 11.42 -5.57 6.54
N GLU A 64 10.98 -6.05 7.70
CA GLU A 64 10.97 -7.47 8.06
C GLU A 64 9.55 -7.98 8.15
N PHE A 65 9.23 -9.01 7.37
CA PHE A 65 7.93 -9.68 7.42
C PHE A 65 7.89 -10.71 8.55
N ALA A 66 6.76 -10.79 9.22
CA ALA A 66 6.52 -11.78 10.27
C ALA A 66 6.27 -13.19 9.71
N ALA A 67 5.79 -13.28 8.46
CA ALA A 67 5.65 -14.52 7.69
C ALA A 67 5.74 -14.21 6.17
N ILE A 68 6.01 -15.24 5.37
CA ILE A 68 6.17 -15.15 3.92
C ILE A 68 5.36 -16.27 3.28
N ASN A 69 4.34 -15.90 2.49
CA ASN A 69 3.43 -16.83 1.81
C ASN A 69 2.76 -17.87 2.74
N GLU A 70 2.66 -17.54 4.03
CA GLU A 70 2.01 -18.39 5.03
C GLU A 70 1.23 -17.56 6.04
N THR A 71 0.21 -18.16 6.66
CA THR A 71 -0.59 -17.49 7.68
C THR A 71 0.14 -17.43 9.02
N LEU A 72 0.05 -16.28 9.71
CA LEU A 72 0.54 -16.13 11.10
C LEU A 72 -0.43 -16.71 12.14
N ARG A 73 -1.71 -16.80 11.80
CA ARG A 73 -2.74 -17.34 12.69
C ARG A 73 -2.72 -18.84 12.58
N ALA A 74 -2.05 -19.51 13.54
CA ALA A 74 -2.22 -20.94 13.70
C ALA A 74 -3.68 -21.19 14.07
N ASP A 75 -4.42 -21.78 13.14
CA ASP A 75 -5.77 -22.23 13.42
C ASP A 75 -5.70 -23.35 14.47
N THR A 76 -6.28 -23.09 15.64
CA THR A 76 -6.40 -24.09 16.71
C THR A 76 -7.47 -25.15 16.42
N ASN A 77 -8.13 -25.04 15.28
CA ASN A 77 -9.16 -25.99 14.84
C ASN A 77 -8.56 -27.06 13.94
N GLU A 78 -8.81 -28.32 14.26
CA GLU A 78 -8.37 -29.50 13.48
C GLU A 78 -8.82 -29.50 12.00
N HIS A 79 -9.58 -28.50 11.56
CA HIS A 79 -10.14 -28.33 10.21
C HIS A 79 -9.38 -27.30 9.35
N SER A 80 -8.37 -26.61 9.87
CA SER A 80 -7.61 -25.61 9.11
C SER A 80 -6.42 -26.22 8.39
N ASN A 81 -6.69 -27.16 7.54
CA ASN A 81 -5.67 -27.69 6.67
C ASN A 81 -5.46 -26.76 5.48
N ASN A 82 -4.39 -25.94 5.55
CA ASN A 82 -3.72 -25.40 4.39
C ASN A 82 -4.59 -24.50 3.48
N THR A 83 -5.27 -23.52 4.05
CA THR A 83 -5.94 -22.52 3.23
C THR A 83 -4.88 -21.72 2.44
N ARG A 84 -5.01 -21.65 1.12
CA ARG A 84 -4.12 -20.89 0.26
C ARG A 84 -4.24 -19.37 0.49
N LYS A 85 -5.37 -18.93 1.03
CA LYS A 85 -5.57 -17.54 1.40
C LYS A 85 -4.96 -17.27 2.77
N ILE A 86 -4.05 -16.33 2.84
CA ILE A 86 -3.48 -15.82 4.09
C ILE A 86 -4.62 -15.24 4.96
N ASP A 87 -4.71 -15.63 6.23
CA ASP A 87 -5.63 -15.02 7.17
C ASP A 87 -5.06 -13.68 7.67
N ALA A 88 -5.55 -12.60 7.12
CA ALA A 88 -5.15 -11.24 7.45
C ALA A 88 -6.36 -10.33 7.69
N ASP A 89 -6.16 -9.28 8.47
CA ASP A 89 -7.19 -8.27 8.72
C ASP A 89 -7.36 -7.34 7.52
N ILE A 90 -6.26 -7.08 6.79
CA ILE A 90 -6.21 -6.20 5.61
C ILE A 90 -5.31 -6.83 4.56
N TYR A 91 -5.68 -6.63 3.29
CA TYR A 91 -4.90 -7.03 2.12
C TYR A 91 -4.56 -5.77 1.30
N VAL A 92 -3.26 -5.52 1.11
CA VAL A 92 -2.74 -4.45 0.26
C VAL A 92 -2.13 -5.08 -0.97
N ASP A 93 -2.78 -4.88 -2.13
CA ASP A 93 -2.51 -5.60 -3.36
C ASP A 93 -3.01 -4.76 -4.55
N ASP A 94 -2.21 -4.62 -5.62
CA ASP A 94 -2.56 -3.85 -6.81
C ASP A 94 -3.65 -4.51 -7.65
N CYS A 95 -3.83 -5.81 -7.52
CA CYS A 95 -4.88 -6.58 -8.20
C CYS A 95 -6.26 -6.47 -7.55
N ASN A 96 -6.42 -5.76 -6.43
CA ASN A 96 -7.72 -5.52 -5.83
C ASN A 96 -8.60 -4.63 -6.71
N ILE A 97 -9.93 -4.80 -6.62
CA ILE A 97 -10.88 -3.88 -7.26
C ILE A 97 -10.67 -2.46 -6.71
N GLY A 98 -10.39 -1.51 -7.60
CA GLY A 98 -10.00 -0.15 -7.24
C GLY A 98 -8.50 0.11 -7.39
N GLY A 99 -7.72 -0.94 -7.62
CA GLY A 99 -6.28 -0.84 -7.87
C GLY A 99 -5.46 -0.55 -6.60
N ARG A 100 -4.20 -0.24 -6.83
CA ARG A 100 -3.26 0.15 -5.78
C ARG A 100 -3.61 1.55 -5.26
N LEU A 101 -3.72 1.69 -3.96
CA LEU A 101 -3.81 2.98 -3.30
C LEU A 101 -2.41 3.60 -3.12
N ASP A 102 -2.38 4.93 -3.00
CA ASP A 102 -1.21 5.64 -2.52
C ASP A 102 -0.83 5.17 -1.12
N TRP A 103 0.47 5.00 -0.84
CA TRP A 103 0.95 4.48 0.44
C TRP A 103 0.66 5.39 1.64
N ASP A 104 0.58 6.70 1.42
CA ASP A 104 0.17 7.63 2.48
C ASP A 104 -1.32 7.43 2.82
N ILE A 105 -2.15 7.18 1.82
CA ILE A 105 -3.57 6.82 2.01
C ILE A 105 -3.68 5.48 2.74
N VAL A 106 -2.91 4.47 2.33
CA VAL A 106 -2.87 3.16 3.01
C VAL A 106 -2.52 3.33 4.48
N TYR A 107 -1.50 4.14 4.79
CA TYR A 107 -1.12 4.40 6.17
C TYR A 107 -2.26 5.01 6.98
N HIS A 108 -2.91 6.07 6.48
CA HIS A 108 -4.03 6.71 7.16
C HIS A 108 -5.22 5.77 7.36
N MET A 109 -5.54 4.95 6.37
CA MET A 109 -6.61 3.97 6.51
C MET A 109 -6.37 3.02 7.68
N ILE A 110 -5.14 2.53 7.82
CA ILE A 110 -4.77 1.55 8.85
C ILE A 110 -4.62 2.23 10.22
N HIS A 111 -3.85 3.32 10.28
CA HIS A 111 -3.55 4.05 11.52
C HIS A 111 -4.79 4.68 12.13
N ASP A 112 -5.62 5.34 11.32
CA ASP A 112 -6.81 6.07 11.76
C ASP A 112 -8.09 5.20 11.74
N HIS A 113 -7.97 3.91 11.42
CA HIS A 113 -9.09 2.96 11.31
C HIS A 113 -10.20 3.43 10.35
N LEU A 114 -9.81 4.04 9.22
CA LEU A 114 -10.73 4.55 8.22
C LEU A 114 -11.12 3.46 7.21
N SER A 115 -12.38 3.44 6.80
CA SER A 115 -12.80 2.63 5.67
C SER A 115 -12.41 3.29 4.34
N PHE A 116 -12.25 2.48 3.28
CA PHE A 116 -12.02 2.97 1.92
C PHE A 116 -13.03 4.04 1.49
N TYR A 117 -14.32 3.84 1.83
CA TYR A 117 -15.37 4.81 1.52
C TYR A 117 -15.15 6.18 2.18
N GLN A 118 -14.74 6.19 3.46
CA GLN A 118 -14.46 7.43 4.19
C GLN A 118 -13.31 8.21 3.54
N VAL A 119 -12.21 7.52 3.22
CA VAL A 119 -11.03 8.13 2.59
C VAL A 119 -11.39 8.70 1.21
N ILE A 120 -12.00 7.90 0.34
CA ILE A 120 -12.38 8.37 -1.00
C ILE A 120 -13.36 9.55 -0.95
N ARG A 121 -14.26 9.57 0.02
CA ARG A 121 -15.18 10.70 0.22
C ARG A 121 -14.43 11.97 0.61
N GLU A 122 -13.45 11.86 1.49
CA GLU A 122 -12.62 13.00 1.91
C GLU A 122 -11.77 13.53 0.77
N GLU A 123 -11.11 12.65 0.01
CA GLU A 123 -10.32 13.04 -1.15
C GLU A 123 -11.16 13.76 -2.22
N LYS A 124 -12.35 13.26 -2.50
CA LYS A 124 -13.31 13.94 -3.41
C LYS A 124 -13.69 15.33 -2.89
N ARG A 125 -13.91 15.47 -1.58
CA ARG A 125 -14.25 16.76 -0.98
C ARG A 125 -13.10 17.76 -1.08
N LYS A 126 -11.86 17.31 -0.80
CA LYS A 126 -10.65 18.14 -0.94
C LYS A 126 -10.46 18.60 -2.38
N ALA A 127 -10.60 17.68 -3.34
CA ALA A 127 -10.49 17.99 -4.77
C ALA A 127 -11.53 19.04 -5.21
N GLN A 128 -12.77 18.93 -4.76
CA GLN A 128 -13.83 19.91 -5.06
C GLN A 128 -13.53 21.30 -4.45
N GLN A 129 -13.04 21.34 -3.21
CA GLN A 129 -12.66 22.59 -2.56
C GLN A 129 -11.50 23.28 -3.29
N LEU A 130 -10.49 22.50 -3.69
CA LEU A 130 -9.37 23.02 -4.46
C LEU A 130 -9.80 23.57 -5.82
N GLN A 131 -10.68 22.87 -6.50
CA GLN A 131 -11.27 23.32 -7.77
C GLN A 131 -11.98 24.67 -7.61
N GLN A 132 -12.82 24.82 -6.58
CA GLN A 132 -13.51 26.08 -6.28
C GLN A 132 -12.54 27.22 -6.00
N GLN A 133 -11.47 26.96 -5.20
CA GLN A 133 -10.45 27.98 -4.92
C GLN A 133 -9.71 28.42 -6.18
N ILE A 134 -9.45 27.53 -7.12
CA ILE A 134 -8.80 27.86 -8.40
C ILE A 134 -9.74 28.72 -9.26
N GLU A 135 -11.03 28.41 -9.30
CA GLU A 135 -12.02 29.15 -10.07
C GLU A 135 -12.30 30.55 -9.50
N GLU A 136 -12.22 30.71 -8.18
CA GLU A 136 -12.41 31.99 -7.47
C GLU A 136 -11.19 32.90 -7.52
N GLN A 137 -10.01 32.41 -7.91
CA GLN A 137 -8.84 33.27 -8.09
C GLN A 137 -9.04 34.26 -9.24
N PRO A 138 -8.95 35.58 -8.99
CA PRO A 138 -9.14 36.56 -10.04
C PRO A 138 -8.10 36.35 -11.15
N LYS A 139 -8.56 36.09 -12.38
CA LYS A 139 -7.68 36.00 -13.55
C LYS A 139 -6.89 37.30 -13.60
N LYS A 140 -5.59 37.27 -13.26
CA LYS A 140 -4.69 38.41 -13.41
C LYS A 140 -4.80 38.88 -14.87
N LYS A 141 -5.48 40.02 -15.12
CA LYS A 141 -5.49 40.67 -16.44
C LYS A 141 -4.05 40.93 -16.83
N LYS A 142 -3.54 40.25 -17.85
CA LYS A 142 -2.29 40.60 -18.49
C LYS A 142 -2.48 42.05 -18.99
N ARG A 143 -1.93 43.04 -18.27
CA ARG A 143 -1.76 44.40 -18.83
C ARG A 143 -0.79 44.26 -19.97
N TRP A 144 -1.30 44.24 -21.17
CA TRP A 144 -0.52 44.46 -22.37
C TRP A 144 -0.09 45.91 -22.35
N PHE A 145 1.19 46.17 -22.10
CA PHE A 145 1.77 47.47 -22.40
C PHE A 145 2.00 47.45 -23.90
N GLY A 146 1.05 48.07 -24.63
CA GLY A 146 1.30 48.50 -26.02
C GLY A 146 2.24 49.66 -26.01
N PHE A 147 3.29 49.53 -26.79
CA PHE A 147 4.05 50.67 -27.30
C PHE A 147 3.58 50.96 -28.70
#